data_db09ba59eb181dd8959c872f3b4540eb
#
_entry.id   db09ba59eb181dd8959c872f3b4540eb
#
_cell.length_a   1.000
_cell.length_b   1.000
_cell.length_c   1.000
_cell.angle_alpha   90.00
_cell.angle_beta   90.00
_cell.angle_gamma   90.00
#
_symmetry.space_group_name_H-M   'P 1'
#
loop_
_entity.id
_entity.type
_entity.pdbx_description
1 polymer ?
#
loop_
_entity_poly.entity_id
_entity_poly.type
_entity_poly.pdbx_seq_one_letter_code
_entity_poly.pdbx_strand_id
1 'polypeptide(L)'
;METKVGLPNVLIVDDEIGPRESLRMILKPNYNVFCVDNGRSALEMVRQVEFDVITLDLRMPGMSGIETLKEIRSIDPDVMVVIITGYGTLESAIEAIRYDVFDFVPKPFNVPEIISIIDRSIERRRISRKIKAFFRGSLDGSLREDPGFSAEFPLGKGFRDLAETQWEEIGLSENENCLEFARVLATTLEEKDPYTSGHSERVCYYSDFISKRLPMGEKDRCELQIASYLHDIGKVGISSRYINKRGSLTPADWAIIKQHTRKSIELLAPLKLSPNILSSIEHHHEHFDGRGYPDGLSGEAIPLGARIIAISDSYDSMTSDRPYRKPIPSEEARAELIKCAGKQFDPHLVSIFIDVLKETEGRFQIRNQLRGMALSQ
;
A
#
# COMPACT_ATOMS: atom_id res chain seq x y z
N MET A 1 -5.35 23.01 27.21
CA MET A 1 -6.13 21.74 27.21
C MET A 1 -5.30 20.70 27.93
N GLU A 2 -5.85 20.06 28.96
CA GLU A 2 -5.15 18.97 29.67
C GLU A 2 -5.21 17.71 28.77
N THR A 3 -4.08 17.35 28.21
CA THR A 3 -3.93 16.09 27.48
C THR A 3 -3.77 14.95 28.48
N LYS A 4 -4.56 13.91 28.32
CA LYS A 4 -4.43 12.70 29.14
C LYS A 4 -3.22 11.92 28.64
N VAL A 5 -2.27 11.65 29.51
CA VAL A 5 -1.06 10.88 29.16
C VAL A 5 -1.46 9.48 28.69
N GLY A 6 -0.95 9.08 27.52
CA GLY A 6 -1.15 7.73 26.97
C GLY A 6 -2.36 7.55 26.04
N LEU A 7 -3.22 8.56 25.86
CA LEU A 7 -4.27 8.50 24.84
C LEU A 7 -3.78 9.04 23.49
N PRO A 8 -4.22 8.44 22.36
CA PRO A 8 -3.90 8.94 21.03
C PRO A 8 -4.43 10.35 20.79
N ASN A 9 -3.70 11.14 19.99
CA ASN A 9 -4.07 12.50 19.63
C ASN A 9 -4.83 12.51 18.30
N VAL A 10 -6.04 13.07 18.32
CA VAL A 10 -6.89 13.23 17.13
C VAL A 10 -7.14 14.71 16.87
N LEU A 11 -6.85 15.19 15.67
CA LEU A 11 -7.19 16.53 15.21
C LEU A 11 -8.43 16.48 14.32
N ILE A 12 -9.42 17.30 14.66
CA ILE A 12 -10.64 17.50 13.86
C ILE A 12 -10.53 18.84 13.14
N VAL A 13 -10.58 18.81 11.79
CA VAL A 13 -10.50 19.99 10.93
C VAL A 13 -11.79 20.09 10.12
N ASP A 14 -12.66 21.02 10.49
CA ASP A 14 -14.00 21.18 9.91
C ASP A 14 -14.50 22.60 10.17
N ASP A 15 -14.90 23.36 9.17
CA ASP A 15 -15.38 24.73 9.33
C ASP A 15 -16.81 24.78 9.91
N GLU A 16 -17.58 23.71 9.74
CA GLU A 16 -18.92 23.60 10.30
C GLU A 16 -18.92 23.20 11.78
N ILE A 17 -19.51 24.04 12.64
CA ILE A 17 -19.57 23.82 14.09
C ILE A 17 -20.29 22.50 14.44
N GLY A 18 -21.38 22.16 13.75
CA GLY A 18 -22.20 20.98 14.04
C GLY A 18 -21.41 19.66 13.93
N PRO A 19 -20.89 19.31 12.76
CA PRO A 19 -20.07 18.12 12.55
C PRO A 19 -18.82 18.10 13.46
N ARG A 20 -18.12 19.23 13.60
CA ARG A 20 -16.91 19.35 14.44
C ARG A 20 -17.21 19.03 15.91
N GLU A 21 -18.26 19.60 16.50
CA GLU A 21 -18.62 19.32 17.89
C GLU A 21 -19.20 17.91 18.07
N SER A 22 -19.93 17.38 17.08
CA SER A 22 -20.41 16.01 17.12
C SER A 22 -19.26 15.01 17.18
N LEU A 23 -18.25 15.16 16.29
CA LEU A 23 -17.04 14.32 16.30
C LEU A 23 -16.27 14.49 17.62
N ARG A 24 -16.15 15.72 18.11
CA ARG A 24 -15.47 15.97 19.40
C ARG A 24 -16.14 15.23 20.54
N MET A 25 -17.47 15.25 20.64
CA MET A 25 -18.20 14.55 21.69
C MET A 25 -18.04 13.03 21.58
N ILE A 26 -18.06 12.48 20.36
CA ILE A 26 -17.93 11.04 20.08
C ILE A 26 -16.52 10.54 20.47
N LEU A 27 -15.49 11.30 20.10
CA LEU A 27 -14.10 10.85 20.24
C LEU A 27 -13.47 11.19 21.61
N LYS A 28 -13.91 12.27 22.28
CA LYS A 28 -13.35 12.74 23.55
C LYS A 28 -13.25 11.70 24.68
N PRO A 29 -14.15 10.69 24.82
CA PRO A 29 -14.00 9.68 25.85
C PRO A 29 -12.70 8.87 25.76
N ASN A 30 -12.25 8.55 24.54
CA ASN A 30 -11.18 7.60 24.26
C ASN A 30 -9.90 8.23 23.69
N TYR A 31 -9.93 9.52 23.31
CA TYR A 31 -8.82 10.20 22.63
C TYR A 31 -8.58 11.60 23.20
N ASN A 32 -7.37 12.12 22.99
CA ASN A 32 -7.09 13.55 23.14
C ASN A 32 -7.54 14.26 21.86
N VAL A 33 -8.64 15.00 21.94
CA VAL A 33 -9.28 15.62 20.77
C VAL A 33 -8.95 17.10 20.70
N PHE A 34 -8.40 17.51 19.57
CA PHE A 34 -8.13 18.89 19.19
C PHE A 34 -9.07 19.26 18.03
N CYS A 35 -9.51 20.52 18.01
CA CYS A 35 -10.44 20.99 16.99
C CYS A 35 -9.98 22.32 16.42
N VAL A 36 -10.01 22.44 15.11
CA VAL A 36 -9.79 23.70 14.38
C VAL A 36 -10.83 23.85 13.25
N ASP A 37 -11.05 25.05 12.80
CA ASP A 37 -12.10 25.39 11.85
C ASP A 37 -11.58 25.75 10.44
N ASN A 38 -10.27 25.62 10.21
CA ASN A 38 -9.66 25.94 8.93
C ASN A 38 -8.31 25.25 8.73
N GLY A 39 -7.85 25.18 7.48
CA GLY A 39 -6.61 24.52 7.11
C GLY A 39 -5.34 25.17 7.69
N ARG A 40 -5.29 26.51 7.79
CA ARG A 40 -4.11 27.20 8.38
C ARG A 40 -3.90 26.84 9.83
N SER A 41 -4.96 26.89 10.62
CA SER A 41 -4.92 26.49 12.04
C SER A 41 -4.55 25.01 12.17
N ALA A 42 -5.00 24.14 11.25
CA ALA A 42 -4.58 22.75 11.22
C ALA A 42 -3.07 22.60 11.03
N LEU A 43 -2.48 23.32 10.07
CA LEU A 43 -1.03 23.27 9.83
C LEU A 43 -0.20 23.83 11.01
N GLU A 44 -0.67 24.88 11.67
CA GLU A 44 -0.05 25.39 12.90
C GLU A 44 -0.05 24.33 14.01
N MET A 45 -1.16 23.64 14.19
CA MET A 45 -1.29 22.56 15.17
C MET A 45 -0.38 21.37 14.86
N VAL A 46 -0.33 20.92 13.61
CA VAL A 46 0.52 19.78 13.16
C VAL A 46 2.01 20.07 13.34
N ARG A 47 2.44 21.34 13.30
CA ARG A 47 3.83 21.72 13.58
C ARG A 47 4.18 21.72 15.08
N GLN A 48 3.19 21.83 15.95
CA GLN A 48 3.38 21.95 17.39
C GLN A 48 3.08 20.67 18.17
N VAL A 49 2.16 19.85 17.65
CA VAL A 49 1.66 18.64 18.30
C VAL A 49 1.71 17.48 17.30
N GLU A 50 2.22 16.36 17.74
CA GLU A 50 2.17 15.13 16.96
C GLU A 50 0.78 14.49 17.07
N PHE A 51 0.14 14.23 15.92
CA PHE A 51 -1.18 13.62 15.84
C PHE A 51 -1.09 12.18 15.33
N ASP A 52 -1.95 11.32 15.84
CA ASP A 52 -2.10 9.97 15.35
C ASP A 52 -3.06 9.93 14.15
N VAL A 53 -4.14 10.71 14.23
CA VAL A 53 -5.18 10.81 13.21
C VAL A 53 -5.59 12.27 13.02
N ILE A 54 -5.85 12.66 11.79
CA ILE A 54 -6.48 13.93 11.42
C ILE A 54 -7.76 13.62 10.65
N THR A 55 -8.91 14.09 11.13
CA THR A 55 -10.13 14.12 10.32
C THR A 55 -10.19 15.46 9.59
N LEU A 56 -10.46 15.44 8.29
CA LEU A 56 -10.34 16.63 7.45
C LEU A 56 -11.56 16.79 6.53
N ASP A 57 -12.24 17.93 6.62
CA ASP A 57 -13.22 18.29 5.60
C ASP A 57 -12.53 18.83 4.34
N LEU A 58 -13.06 18.47 3.19
CA LEU A 58 -12.55 18.94 1.89
C LEU A 58 -12.98 20.36 1.54
N ARG A 59 -14.16 20.78 2.01
CA ARG A 59 -14.70 22.11 1.71
C ARG A 59 -14.59 23.04 2.90
N MET A 60 -13.56 23.85 2.89
CA MET A 60 -13.36 24.87 3.91
C MET A 60 -13.09 26.23 3.24
N PRO A 61 -13.49 27.34 3.85
CA PRO A 61 -13.17 28.68 3.36
C PRO A 61 -11.66 28.95 3.38
N GLY A 62 -11.18 29.60 2.34
CA GLY A 62 -9.76 29.97 2.21
C GLY A 62 -8.90 28.81 1.67
N MET A 63 -8.22 28.07 2.54
CA MET A 63 -7.43 26.91 2.15
C MET A 63 -8.34 25.67 2.11
N SER A 64 -8.43 25.04 0.94
CA SER A 64 -9.22 23.82 0.75
C SER A 64 -8.65 22.64 1.54
N GLY A 65 -9.49 21.60 1.80
CA GLY A 65 -9.01 20.39 2.46
C GLY A 65 -7.91 19.67 1.68
N ILE A 66 -7.97 19.66 0.35
CA ILE A 66 -6.92 19.07 -0.49
C ILE A 66 -5.58 19.82 -0.37
N GLU A 67 -5.62 21.17 -0.40
CA GLU A 67 -4.40 21.97 -0.18
C GLU A 67 -3.84 21.73 1.23
N THR A 68 -4.72 21.68 2.23
CA THR A 68 -4.36 21.36 3.62
C THR A 68 -3.71 19.98 3.72
N LEU A 69 -4.27 18.95 3.05
CA LEU A 69 -3.73 17.60 3.01
C LEU A 69 -2.31 17.56 2.42
N LYS A 70 -2.08 18.26 1.30
CA LYS A 70 -0.75 18.36 0.66
C LYS A 70 0.30 18.92 1.61
N GLU A 71 -0.03 19.99 2.30
CA GLU A 71 0.86 20.62 3.28
C GLU A 71 1.07 19.73 4.53
N ILE A 72 0.02 19.05 5.02
CA ILE A 72 0.14 18.08 6.12
C ILE A 72 1.13 16.98 5.74
N ARG A 73 1.04 16.42 4.54
CA ARG A 73 1.96 15.37 4.06
C ARG A 73 3.41 15.83 3.98
N SER A 74 3.66 17.12 3.72
CA SER A 74 5.02 17.69 3.74
C SER A 74 5.59 17.86 5.16
N ILE A 75 4.74 18.02 6.17
CA ILE A 75 5.12 18.20 7.59
C ILE A 75 5.24 16.83 8.29
N ASP A 76 4.21 16.01 8.18
CA ASP A 76 4.14 14.65 8.74
C ASP A 76 3.60 13.68 7.67
N PRO A 77 4.48 13.00 6.93
CA PRO A 77 4.07 12.06 5.90
C PRO A 77 3.35 10.83 6.46
N ASP A 78 3.50 10.54 7.76
CA ASP A 78 3.03 9.33 8.40
C ASP A 78 1.68 9.49 9.13
N VAL A 79 1.20 10.72 9.33
CA VAL A 79 -0.06 10.93 10.02
C VAL A 79 -1.22 10.31 9.25
N MET A 80 -2.10 9.60 9.94
CA MET A 80 -3.29 9.05 9.30
C MET A 80 -4.31 10.18 9.05
N VAL A 81 -4.77 10.31 7.80
CA VAL A 81 -5.78 11.31 7.43
C VAL A 81 -7.05 10.60 6.97
N VAL A 82 -8.17 10.93 7.61
CA VAL A 82 -9.52 10.47 7.28
C VAL A 82 -10.30 11.66 6.74
N ILE A 83 -10.77 11.57 5.51
CA ILE A 83 -11.62 12.61 4.93
C ILE A 83 -13.06 12.43 5.40
N ILE A 84 -13.66 13.49 5.96
CA ILE A 84 -15.07 13.48 6.37
C ILE A 84 -15.77 14.67 5.73
N THR A 85 -16.56 14.45 4.68
CA THR A 85 -17.14 15.55 3.90
C THR A 85 -18.57 15.29 3.45
N GLY A 86 -19.37 16.35 3.41
CA GLY A 86 -20.75 16.33 2.88
C GLY A 86 -20.81 16.38 1.35
N TYR A 87 -19.72 16.72 0.69
CA TYR A 87 -19.66 16.94 -0.75
C TYR A 87 -18.41 16.33 -1.37
N GLY A 88 -18.34 15.00 -1.38
CA GLY A 88 -17.29 14.31 -2.13
C GLY A 88 -17.64 14.28 -3.62
N THR A 89 -16.99 15.11 -4.45
CA THR A 89 -16.96 14.83 -5.88
C THR A 89 -16.00 13.66 -6.13
N LEU A 90 -16.25 12.88 -7.18
CA LEU A 90 -15.33 11.80 -7.55
C LEU A 90 -13.90 12.32 -7.77
N GLU A 91 -13.76 13.54 -8.27
CA GLU A 91 -12.48 14.20 -8.50
C GLU A 91 -11.74 14.48 -7.20
N SER A 92 -12.43 15.02 -6.19
CA SER A 92 -11.82 15.25 -4.87
C SER A 92 -11.47 13.95 -4.14
N ALA A 93 -12.27 12.89 -4.32
CA ALA A 93 -11.94 11.57 -3.78
C ALA A 93 -10.71 10.95 -4.48
N ILE A 94 -10.65 11.03 -5.83
CA ILE A 94 -9.47 10.56 -6.59
C ILE A 94 -8.22 11.36 -6.23
N GLU A 95 -8.36 12.67 -6.05
CA GLU A 95 -7.23 13.51 -5.66
C GLU A 95 -6.77 13.18 -4.23
N ALA A 96 -7.68 12.99 -3.29
CA ALA A 96 -7.37 12.58 -1.92
C ALA A 96 -6.65 11.22 -1.86
N ILE A 97 -7.08 10.24 -2.66
CA ILE A 97 -6.42 8.93 -2.78
C ILE A 97 -4.94 9.07 -3.22
N ARG A 98 -4.63 10.03 -4.09
CA ARG A 98 -3.24 10.30 -4.51
C ARG A 98 -2.33 10.80 -3.38
N TYR A 99 -2.90 11.29 -2.29
CA TYR A 99 -2.18 11.78 -1.12
C TYR A 99 -2.29 10.83 0.08
N ASP A 100 -2.50 9.54 -0.19
CA ASP A 100 -2.51 8.46 0.81
C ASP A 100 -3.42 8.77 2.01
N VAL A 101 -4.70 9.08 1.75
CA VAL A 101 -5.70 9.17 2.81
C VAL A 101 -6.07 7.78 3.30
N PHE A 102 -6.25 7.64 4.60
CA PHE A 102 -6.60 6.36 5.20
C PHE A 102 -8.00 5.89 4.80
N ASP A 103 -8.99 6.79 4.87
CA ASP A 103 -10.38 6.48 4.54
C ASP A 103 -11.16 7.74 4.13
N PHE A 104 -12.34 7.53 3.55
CA PHE A 104 -13.23 8.58 3.09
C PHE A 104 -14.65 8.34 3.60
N VAL A 105 -15.16 9.22 4.44
CA VAL A 105 -16.45 9.10 5.12
C VAL A 105 -17.41 10.20 4.66
N PRO A 106 -18.58 9.87 4.09
CA PRO A 106 -19.58 10.88 3.75
C PRO A 106 -20.32 11.39 5.00
N LYS A 107 -20.63 12.70 5.05
CA LYS A 107 -21.57 13.27 6.00
C LYS A 107 -23.01 13.06 5.49
N PRO A 108 -24.00 12.68 6.31
CA PRO A 108 -23.89 12.36 7.72
C PRO A 108 -23.27 11.00 7.97
N PHE A 109 -22.41 10.90 8.99
CA PHE A 109 -21.66 9.69 9.32
C PHE A 109 -22.33 8.86 10.43
N ASN A 110 -22.05 7.57 10.44
CA ASN A 110 -22.49 6.63 11.46
C ASN A 110 -21.45 6.59 12.61
N VAL A 111 -21.90 6.70 13.86
CA VAL A 111 -21.00 6.74 15.04
C VAL A 111 -20.15 5.47 15.19
N PRO A 112 -20.68 4.24 15.14
CA PRO A 112 -19.85 3.03 15.18
C PRO A 112 -18.82 2.94 14.04
N GLU A 113 -19.19 3.38 12.85
CA GLU A 113 -18.30 3.40 11.68
C GLU A 113 -17.12 4.34 11.88
N ILE A 114 -17.36 5.57 12.34
CA ILE A 114 -16.32 6.55 12.64
C ILE A 114 -15.34 6.03 13.70
N ILE A 115 -15.86 5.47 14.78
CA ILE A 115 -15.00 4.92 15.85
C ILE A 115 -14.12 3.81 15.28
N SER A 116 -14.69 2.88 14.52
CA SER A 116 -13.94 1.79 13.89
C SER A 116 -12.85 2.28 12.94
N ILE A 117 -13.14 3.32 12.14
CA ILE A 117 -12.15 3.91 11.21
C ILE A 117 -11.02 4.59 12.00
N ILE A 118 -11.34 5.35 13.04
CA ILE A 118 -10.32 6.01 13.88
C ILE A 118 -9.45 4.97 14.60
N ASP A 119 -10.04 3.92 15.18
CA ASP A 119 -9.27 2.86 15.84
C ASP A 119 -8.31 2.16 14.85
N ARG A 120 -8.78 1.79 13.67
CA ARG A 120 -7.95 1.19 12.62
C ARG A 120 -6.83 2.12 12.16
N SER A 121 -7.12 3.41 12.02
CA SER A 121 -6.10 4.39 11.60
C SER A 121 -5.02 4.60 12.67
N ILE A 122 -5.38 4.58 13.96
CA ILE A 122 -4.43 4.65 15.07
C ILE A 122 -3.54 3.41 15.10
N GLU A 123 -4.13 2.23 14.95
CA GLU A 123 -3.37 0.97 14.95
C GLU A 123 -2.40 0.92 13.76
N ARG A 124 -2.84 1.33 12.57
CA ARG A 124 -1.95 1.47 11.41
C ARG A 124 -0.76 2.39 11.68
N ARG A 125 -1.01 3.58 12.27
CA ARG A 125 0.07 4.49 12.64
C ARG A 125 1.04 3.89 13.65
N ARG A 126 0.51 3.17 14.65
CA ARG A 126 1.31 2.47 15.67
C ARG A 126 2.23 1.42 15.02
N ILE A 127 1.69 0.59 14.13
CA ILE A 127 2.44 -0.41 13.37
C ILE A 127 3.52 0.28 12.52
N SER A 128 3.16 1.33 11.76
CA SER A 128 4.10 2.09 10.95
C SER A 128 5.27 2.66 11.75
N ARG A 129 4.98 3.28 12.90
CA ARG A 129 6.03 3.81 13.80
C ARG A 129 6.98 2.71 14.30
N LYS A 130 6.44 1.55 14.70
CA LYS A 130 7.23 0.41 15.17
C LYS A 130 8.15 -0.11 14.07
N ILE A 131 7.62 -0.31 12.86
CA ILE A 131 8.38 -0.76 11.69
C ILE A 131 9.49 0.25 11.35
N LYS A 132 9.16 1.55 11.27
CA LYS A 132 10.14 2.60 10.98
C LYS A 132 11.23 2.74 12.04
N ALA A 133 10.86 2.64 13.32
CA ALA A 133 11.81 2.67 14.43
C ALA A 133 12.80 1.49 14.35
N PHE A 134 12.28 0.30 14.04
CA PHE A 134 13.08 -0.89 13.81
C PHE A 134 14.08 -0.70 12.66
N PHE A 135 13.62 -0.24 11.50
CA PHE A 135 14.51 -0.02 10.36
C PHE A 135 15.54 1.10 10.60
N ARG A 136 15.19 2.17 11.33
CA ARG A 136 16.17 3.20 11.73
C ARG A 136 17.27 2.63 12.62
N GLY A 137 16.92 1.86 13.65
CA GLY A 137 17.87 1.24 14.55
C GLY A 137 18.79 0.20 13.89
N SER A 138 18.28 -0.53 12.88
CA SER A 138 19.03 -1.56 12.16
C SER A 138 19.95 -0.99 11.07
N LEU A 139 19.67 0.19 10.54
CA LEU A 139 20.38 0.80 9.41
C LEU A 139 21.51 1.76 9.85
N ASP A 140 21.40 2.40 11.01
CA ASP A 140 22.46 3.28 11.54
C ASP A 140 23.74 2.53 11.96
N GLY A 141 23.64 1.21 12.13
CA GLY A 141 24.78 0.37 12.57
C GLY A 141 25.55 -0.36 11.48
N SER A 142 25.04 -0.46 10.24
CA SER A 142 25.57 -1.47 9.30
C SER A 142 25.77 -1.06 7.84
N LEU A 143 25.55 0.19 7.46
CA LEU A 143 25.88 0.68 6.12
C LEU A 143 27.30 1.27 6.04
N ARG A 144 28.31 0.59 6.60
CA ARG A 144 29.69 0.77 6.16
C ARG A 144 29.91 -0.14 4.97
N GLU A 145 30.30 0.48 3.86
CA GLU A 145 30.72 -0.17 2.63
C GLU A 145 31.80 -1.23 2.92
N ASP A 146 31.42 -2.50 2.96
CA ASP A 146 32.36 -3.60 3.05
C ASP A 146 32.19 -4.51 1.83
N PRO A 147 33.23 -4.70 0.99
CA PRO A 147 33.14 -5.44 -0.28
C PRO A 147 33.01 -6.96 -0.14
N GLY A 148 32.86 -7.46 1.10
CA GLY A 148 32.84 -8.89 1.40
C GLY A 148 31.53 -9.33 2.08
N PHE A 149 30.38 -8.87 1.64
CA PHE A 149 29.09 -9.17 2.28
C PHE A 149 28.72 -10.64 2.18
N SER A 150 29.20 -11.45 3.14
CA SER A 150 28.72 -12.80 3.40
C SER A 150 27.83 -12.83 4.65
N ALA A 151 26.55 -13.10 4.44
CA ALA A 151 25.71 -14.04 5.17
C ALA A 151 25.32 -13.80 6.63
N GLU A 152 25.29 -12.61 7.18
CA GLU A 152 24.39 -12.36 8.34
C GLU A 152 23.78 -10.97 8.20
N PHE A 153 22.63 -10.96 7.54
CA PHE A 153 21.84 -9.75 7.33
C PHE A 153 21.41 -9.20 8.70
N PRO A 154 21.83 -7.97 9.12
CA PRO A 154 21.46 -7.42 10.44
C PRO A 154 19.95 -7.30 10.64
N LEU A 155 19.18 -7.19 9.54
CA LEU A 155 17.72 -7.27 9.54
C LEU A 155 17.19 -8.62 10.03
N GLY A 156 17.90 -9.72 9.83
CA GLY A 156 17.43 -11.06 10.21
C GLY A 156 17.18 -11.22 11.69
N LYS A 157 18.09 -10.74 12.55
CA LYS A 157 17.91 -10.85 14.00
C LYS A 157 16.87 -9.87 14.52
N GLY A 158 16.98 -8.60 14.19
CA GLY A 158 16.05 -7.60 14.69
C GLY A 158 14.64 -7.73 14.08
N PHE A 159 14.51 -8.18 12.81
CA PHE A 159 13.21 -8.50 12.22
C PHE A 159 12.59 -9.73 12.88
N ARG A 160 13.42 -10.71 13.27
CA ARG A 160 12.98 -11.87 14.07
C ARG A 160 12.56 -11.43 15.45
N ASP A 161 13.31 -10.56 16.13
CA ASP A 161 12.97 -10.02 17.44
C ASP A 161 11.69 -9.19 17.38
N LEU A 162 11.47 -8.40 16.32
CA LEU A 162 10.23 -7.67 16.07
C LEU A 162 9.05 -8.64 15.83
N ALA A 163 9.26 -9.66 15.02
CA ALA A 163 8.25 -10.67 14.72
C ALA A 163 7.91 -11.54 15.94
N GLU A 164 8.88 -11.94 16.75
CA GLU A 164 8.67 -12.81 17.91
C GLU A 164 8.08 -12.06 19.11
N THR A 165 8.49 -10.82 19.36
CA THR A 165 8.04 -10.07 20.55
C THR A 165 6.78 -9.24 20.34
N GLN A 166 6.49 -8.81 19.12
CA GLN A 166 5.36 -7.91 18.84
C GLN A 166 4.22 -8.56 18.09
N TRP A 167 4.45 -9.75 17.51
CA TRP A 167 3.43 -10.50 16.79
C TRP A 167 2.27 -10.91 17.70
N GLU A 168 2.58 -11.37 18.92
CA GLU A 168 1.58 -11.70 19.93
C GLU A 168 0.91 -10.45 20.53
N GLU A 169 1.68 -9.37 20.73
CA GLU A 169 1.14 -8.11 21.28
C GLU A 169 0.26 -7.32 20.30
N ILE A 170 0.46 -7.51 18.98
CA ILE A 170 -0.32 -6.81 17.95
C ILE A 170 -1.61 -7.60 17.63
N GLY A 171 -1.77 -8.83 18.15
CA GLY A 171 -2.96 -9.67 17.89
C GLY A 171 -3.06 -10.11 16.41
N LEU A 172 -1.91 -10.28 15.75
CA LEU A 172 -1.82 -10.64 14.32
C LEU A 172 -2.28 -12.08 14.01
N SER A 173 -2.92 -12.75 14.96
CA SER A 173 -3.60 -14.04 14.73
C SER A 173 -4.82 -13.91 13.80
N GLU A 174 -5.32 -12.71 13.56
CA GLU A 174 -6.42 -12.44 12.67
C GLU A 174 -5.91 -11.94 11.31
N ASN A 175 -6.48 -12.45 10.22
CA ASN A 175 -6.05 -12.18 8.84
C ASN A 175 -6.02 -10.67 8.49
N GLU A 176 -6.91 -9.86 9.06
CA GLU A 176 -6.98 -8.42 8.83
C GLU A 176 -5.75 -7.67 9.36
N ASN A 177 -5.28 -8.03 10.55
CA ASN A 177 -4.10 -7.42 11.15
C ASN A 177 -2.82 -7.80 10.38
N CYS A 178 -2.76 -9.06 9.86
CA CYS A 178 -1.65 -9.51 9.03
C CYS A 178 -1.59 -8.76 7.69
N LEU A 179 -2.74 -8.48 7.08
CA LEU A 179 -2.83 -7.69 5.85
C LEU A 179 -2.35 -6.25 6.06
N GLU A 180 -2.77 -5.62 7.15
CA GLU A 180 -2.36 -4.25 7.46
C GLU A 180 -0.86 -4.16 7.77
N PHE A 181 -0.32 -5.14 8.48
CA PHE A 181 1.13 -5.26 8.70
C PHE A 181 1.89 -5.40 7.38
N ALA A 182 1.46 -6.28 6.48
CA ALA A 182 2.07 -6.48 5.17
C ALA A 182 2.08 -5.18 4.35
N ARG A 183 0.96 -4.45 4.35
CA ARG A 183 0.82 -3.16 3.69
C ARG A 183 1.80 -2.13 4.25
N VAL A 184 1.85 -1.95 5.57
CA VAL A 184 2.74 -0.98 6.21
C VAL A 184 4.20 -1.35 5.97
N LEU A 185 4.55 -2.63 6.05
CA LEU A 185 5.91 -3.10 5.79
C LEU A 185 6.34 -2.80 4.34
N ALA A 186 5.51 -3.13 3.36
CA ALA A 186 5.78 -2.87 1.96
C ALA A 186 5.95 -1.36 1.68
N THR A 187 5.01 -0.52 2.13
CA THR A 187 5.06 0.93 1.91
C THR A 187 6.28 1.57 2.59
N THR A 188 6.64 1.14 3.81
CA THR A 188 7.84 1.64 4.51
C THR A 188 9.14 1.33 3.76
N LEU A 189 9.21 0.18 3.09
CA LEU A 189 10.37 -0.19 2.28
C LEU A 189 10.42 0.57 0.96
N GLU A 190 9.26 0.79 0.34
CA GLU A 190 9.15 1.57 -0.89
C GLU A 190 9.51 3.05 -0.71
N GLU A 191 9.31 3.65 0.47
CA GLU A 191 9.73 5.03 0.76
C GLU A 191 11.23 5.30 0.54
N LYS A 192 12.05 4.25 0.58
CA LYS A 192 13.49 4.35 0.32
C LYS A 192 13.85 4.35 -1.16
N ASP A 193 12.92 3.93 -2.01
CA ASP A 193 13.07 3.94 -3.46
C ASP A 193 11.94 4.78 -4.09
N PRO A 194 12.22 6.04 -4.47
CA PRO A 194 11.21 6.94 -5.04
C PRO A 194 10.48 6.38 -6.27
N TYR A 195 11.01 5.33 -6.90
CA TYR A 195 10.48 4.74 -8.11
C TYR A 195 9.53 3.56 -7.87
N THR A 196 9.53 3.02 -6.64
CA THR A 196 8.62 1.94 -6.26
C THR A 196 7.44 2.42 -5.41
N SER A 197 7.38 3.71 -5.09
CA SER A 197 6.30 4.27 -4.27
C SER A 197 4.91 3.90 -4.78
N GLY A 198 4.13 3.23 -3.93
CA GLY A 198 2.78 2.75 -4.22
C GLY A 198 2.70 1.56 -5.20
N HIS A 199 3.82 0.96 -5.58
CA HIS A 199 3.84 -0.20 -6.47
C HIS A 199 3.12 -1.41 -5.86
N SER A 200 3.49 -1.82 -4.66
CA SER A 200 2.87 -2.96 -3.98
C SER A 200 1.37 -2.76 -3.76
N GLU A 201 0.94 -1.52 -3.50
CA GLU A 201 -0.48 -1.19 -3.37
C GLU A 201 -1.24 -1.35 -4.68
N ARG A 202 -0.66 -0.89 -5.81
CA ARG A 202 -1.25 -1.07 -7.14
C ARG A 202 -1.25 -2.53 -7.58
N VAL A 203 -0.19 -3.28 -7.31
CA VAL A 203 -0.13 -4.73 -7.57
C VAL A 203 -1.22 -5.46 -6.77
N CYS A 204 -1.39 -5.15 -5.49
CA CYS A 204 -2.46 -5.69 -4.66
C CYS A 204 -3.85 -5.34 -5.23
N TYR A 205 -4.07 -4.10 -5.65
CA TYR A 205 -5.31 -3.65 -6.26
C TYR A 205 -5.67 -4.40 -7.54
N TYR A 206 -4.70 -4.60 -8.45
CA TYR A 206 -4.90 -5.36 -9.67
C TYR A 206 -5.12 -6.85 -9.40
N SER A 207 -4.41 -7.43 -8.45
CA SER A 207 -4.59 -8.82 -8.02
C SER A 207 -5.98 -9.07 -7.43
N ASP A 208 -6.50 -8.13 -6.66
CA ASP A 208 -7.86 -8.18 -6.11
C ASP A 208 -8.93 -8.16 -7.21
N PHE A 209 -8.72 -7.40 -8.29
CA PHE A 209 -9.61 -7.41 -9.44
C PHE A 209 -9.73 -8.78 -10.11
N ILE A 210 -8.60 -9.46 -10.32
CA ILE A 210 -8.60 -10.81 -10.87
C ILE A 210 -9.29 -11.78 -9.89
N SER A 211 -8.94 -11.70 -8.60
CA SER A 211 -9.43 -12.62 -7.57
C SER A 211 -10.97 -12.59 -7.42
N LYS A 212 -11.58 -11.41 -7.57
CA LYS A 212 -13.04 -11.24 -7.52
C LYS A 212 -13.80 -11.91 -8.66
N ARG A 213 -13.13 -12.32 -9.72
CA ARG A 213 -13.69 -13.05 -10.87
C ARG A 213 -13.42 -14.56 -10.81
N LEU A 214 -12.69 -15.00 -9.80
CA LEU A 214 -12.35 -16.39 -9.55
C LEU A 214 -13.18 -16.94 -8.37
N PRO A 215 -13.39 -18.26 -8.31
CA PRO A 215 -14.05 -18.92 -7.19
C PRO A 215 -13.12 -19.00 -5.96
N MET A 216 -12.65 -17.87 -5.48
CA MET A 216 -11.76 -17.75 -4.33
C MET A 216 -12.55 -17.39 -3.07
N GLY A 217 -12.27 -18.09 -1.96
CA GLY A 217 -12.79 -17.74 -0.64
C GLY A 217 -12.19 -16.43 -0.11
N GLU A 218 -12.81 -15.88 0.93
CA GLU A 218 -12.33 -14.64 1.56
C GLU A 218 -10.91 -14.78 2.12
N LYS A 219 -10.64 -15.92 2.74
CA LYS A 219 -9.30 -16.27 3.24
C LYS A 219 -8.26 -16.27 2.11
N ASP A 220 -8.55 -16.94 0.98
CA ASP A 220 -7.61 -17.04 -0.13
C ASP A 220 -7.35 -15.67 -0.77
N ARG A 221 -8.37 -14.81 -0.83
CA ARG A 221 -8.21 -13.43 -1.30
C ARG A 221 -7.35 -12.60 -0.35
N CYS A 222 -7.55 -12.72 0.97
CA CYS A 222 -6.71 -12.05 1.94
C CYS A 222 -5.25 -12.53 1.85
N GLU A 223 -5.01 -13.84 1.72
CA GLU A 223 -3.67 -14.41 1.51
C GLU A 223 -3.01 -13.88 0.23
N LEU A 224 -3.77 -13.75 -0.86
CA LEU A 224 -3.29 -13.14 -2.10
C LEU A 224 -2.92 -11.66 -1.92
N GLN A 225 -3.72 -10.89 -1.19
CA GLN A 225 -3.43 -9.49 -0.91
C GLN A 225 -2.13 -9.34 -0.10
N ILE A 226 -1.95 -10.15 0.95
CA ILE A 226 -0.72 -10.18 1.74
C ILE A 226 0.49 -10.53 0.85
N ALA A 227 0.37 -11.57 0.01
CA ALA A 227 1.43 -11.96 -0.92
C ALA A 227 1.75 -10.84 -1.92
N SER A 228 0.73 -10.15 -2.43
CA SER A 228 0.90 -9.01 -3.36
C SER A 228 1.66 -7.85 -2.74
N TYR A 229 1.40 -7.52 -1.46
CA TYR A 229 2.17 -6.50 -0.75
C TYR A 229 3.64 -6.90 -0.54
N LEU A 230 3.88 -8.17 -0.25
CA LEU A 230 5.20 -8.65 0.19
C LEU A 230 6.05 -9.30 -0.92
N HIS A 231 5.55 -9.39 -2.17
CA HIS A 231 6.22 -10.15 -3.24
C HIS A 231 7.68 -9.75 -3.47
N ASP A 232 7.96 -8.48 -3.36
CA ASP A 232 9.26 -7.86 -3.64
C ASP A 232 10.10 -7.55 -2.39
N ILE A 233 9.66 -7.95 -1.19
CA ILE A 233 10.31 -7.58 0.07
C ILE A 233 11.79 -8.01 0.12
N GLY A 234 12.14 -9.09 -0.53
CA GLY A 234 13.51 -9.62 -0.59
C GLY A 234 14.50 -8.71 -1.34
N LYS A 235 14.02 -7.70 -2.08
CA LYS A 235 14.85 -6.66 -2.71
C LYS A 235 15.63 -5.86 -1.68
N VAL A 236 15.15 -5.77 -0.44
CA VAL A 236 15.89 -5.16 0.69
C VAL A 236 17.24 -5.86 0.92
N GLY A 237 17.30 -7.17 0.67
CA GLY A 237 18.54 -7.96 0.76
C GLY A 237 19.45 -7.88 -0.46
N ILE A 238 19.16 -7.01 -1.43
CA ILE A 238 19.96 -6.82 -2.64
C ILE A 238 20.52 -5.40 -2.65
N SER A 239 21.81 -5.29 -2.90
CA SER A 239 22.47 -3.98 -2.95
C SER A 239 21.81 -3.09 -4.03
N SER A 240 21.51 -1.84 -3.66
CA SER A 240 20.92 -0.82 -4.54
C SER A 240 21.70 -0.60 -5.84
N ARG A 241 23.02 -0.87 -5.85
CA ARG A 241 23.86 -0.81 -7.05
C ARG A 241 23.38 -1.72 -8.20
N TYR A 242 22.73 -2.86 -7.87
CA TYR A 242 22.17 -3.78 -8.86
C TYR A 242 20.77 -3.39 -9.27
N ILE A 243 19.93 -3.00 -8.29
CA ILE A 243 18.53 -2.61 -8.53
C ILE A 243 18.47 -1.31 -9.33
N ASN A 244 19.30 -0.30 -8.96
CA ASN A 244 19.31 1.03 -9.56
C ASN A 244 20.42 1.20 -10.62
N LYS A 245 20.96 0.11 -11.17
CA LYS A 245 22.02 0.15 -12.18
C LYS A 245 21.54 0.86 -13.44
N ARG A 246 22.20 1.96 -13.78
CA ARG A 246 21.96 2.66 -15.07
C ARG A 246 22.63 1.89 -16.20
N GLY A 247 21.84 1.37 -17.14
CA GLY A 247 22.34 0.60 -18.29
C GLY A 247 21.90 -0.86 -18.28
N SER A 248 22.42 -1.65 -19.21
CA SER A 248 22.04 -3.05 -19.35
C SER A 248 22.57 -3.90 -18.21
N LEU A 249 21.71 -4.77 -17.66
CA LEU A 249 22.08 -5.75 -16.65
C LEU A 249 22.84 -6.91 -17.32
N THR A 250 23.98 -7.29 -16.74
CA THR A 250 24.72 -8.50 -17.15
C THR A 250 24.02 -9.77 -16.65
N PRO A 251 24.33 -10.95 -17.19
CA PRO A 251 23.84 -12.22 -16.64
C PRO A 251 24.17 -12.41 -15.15
N ALA A 252 25.33 -11.92 -14.69
CA ALA A 252 25.71 -11.96 -13.28
C ALA A 252 24.84 -11.02 -12.42
N ASP A 253 24.54 -9.81 -12.90
CA ASP A 253 23.62 -8.90 -12.20
C ASP A 253 22.23 -9.53 -12.08
N TRP A 254 21.73 -10.14 -13.16
CA TRP A 254 20.44 -10.84 -13.16
C TRP A 254 20.42 -12.01 -12.17
N ALA A 255 21.49 -12.78 -12.07
CA ALA A 255 21.58 -13.87 -11.11
C ALA A 255 21.46 -13.38 -9.65
N ILE A 256 21.97 -12.17 -9.36
CA ILE A 256 21.85 -11.55 -8.03
C ILE A 256 20.43 -11.02 -7.81
N ILE A 257 19.85 -10.32 -8.79
CA ILE A 257 18.49 -9.75 -8.68
C ILE A 257 17.47 -10.87 -8.49
N LYS A 258 17.57 -11.97 -9.22
CA LYS A 258 16.67 -13.12 -9.10
C LYS A 258 16.62 -13.74 -7.71
N GLN A 259 17.65 -13.54 -6.89
CA GLN A 259 17.66 -14.05 -5.52
C GLN A 259 16.61 -13.40 -4.61
N HIS A 260 16.01 -12.25 -5.01
CA HIS A 260 15.05 -11.56 -4.13
C HIS A 260 13.85 -12.46 -3.79
N THR A 261 13.40 -13.36 -4.68
CA THR A 261 12.28 -14.26 -4.41
C THR A 261 12.58 -15.17 -3.20
N ARG A 262 13.74 -15.83 -3.20
CA ARG A 262 14.18 -16.68 -2.07
C ARG A 262 14.53 -15.87 -0.83
N LYS A 263 15.16 -14.71 -0.99
CA LYS A 263 15.41 -13.79 0.12
C LYS A 263 14.13 -13.28 0.77
N SER A 264 13.04 -13.13 0.01
CA SER A 264 11.73 -12.84 0.57
C SER A 264 11.28 -13.93 1.54
N ILE A 265 11.44 -15.19 1.19
CA ILE A 265 11.06 -16.31 2.04
C ILE A 265 11.93 -16.39 3.31
N GLU A 266 13.23 -16.20 3.17
CA GLU A 266 14.16 -16.15 4.31
C GLU A 266 13.79 -15.02 5.28
N LEU A 267 13.49 -13.84 4.75
CA LEU A 267 13.10 -12.66 5.53
C LEU A 267 11.74 -12.86 6.24
N LEU A 268 10.78 -13.48 5.57
CA LEU A 268 9.43 -13.70 6.08
C LEU A 268 9.27 -14.95 6.97
N ALA A 269 10.29 -15.82 7.03
CA ALA A 269 10.25 -17.07 7.80
C ALA A 269 9.80 -16.89 9.27
N PRO A 270 10.25 -15.83 10.00
CA PRO A 270 9.82 -15.62 11.39
C PRO A 270 8.33 -15.35 11.55
N LEU A 271 7.66 -14.86 10.51
CA LEU A 271 6.24 -14.47 10.55
C LEU A 271 5.28 -15.66 10.47
N LYS A 272 5.79 -16.86 10.21
CA LYS A 272 4.97 -18.09 10.12
C LYS A 272 3.74 -17.95 9.21
N LEU A 273 3.90 -17.19 8.11
CA LEU A 273 2.85 -16.99 7.12
C LEU A 273 2.39 -18.33 6.52
N SER A 274 1.17 -18.36 5.97
CA SER A 274 0.65 -19.58 5.35
C SER A 274 1.52 -20.02 4.16
N PRO A 275 1.59 -21.33 3.87
CA PRO A 275 2.31 -21.84 2.70
C PRO A 275 1.83 -21.21 1.38
N ASN A 276 0.55 -20.87 1.26
CA ASN A 276 0.00 -20.22 0.07
C ASN A 276 0.57 -18.82 -0.16
N ILE A 277 0.74 -18.04 0.92
CA ILE A 277 1.36 -16.72 0.85
C ILE A 277 2.81 -16.87 0.41
N LEU A 278 3.59 -17.70 1.10
CA LEU A 278 5.01 -17.89 0.83
C LEU A 278 5.26 -18.42 -0.58
N SER A 279 4.51 -19.42 -1.02
CA SER A 279 4.65 -19.97 -2.37
C SER A 279 4.24 -18.98 -3.45
N SER A 280 3.25 -18.12 -3.20
CA SER A 280 2.86 -17.06 -4.12
C SER A 280 3.97 -16.02 -4.27
N ILE A 281 4.64 -15.66 -3.18
CA ILE A 281 5.77 -14.73 -3.17
C ILE A 281 6.98 -15.35 -3.86
N GLU A 282 7.33 -16.61 -3.58
CA GLU A 282 8.52 -17.24 -4.13
C GLU A 282 8.46 -17.39 -5.65
N HIS A 283 7.27 -17.72 -6.19
CA HIS A 283 7.10 -18.13 -7.58
C HIS A 283 6.45 -17.08 -8.50
N HIS A 284 6.32 -15.80 -8.07
CA HIS A 284 5.67 -14.77 -8.87
C HIS A 284 6.43 -14.39 -10.15
N HIS A 285 7.66 -14.85 -10.32
CA HIS A 285 8.45 -14.71 -11.54
C HIS A 285 8.56 -16.02 -12.36
N GLU A 286 7.79 -17.04 -12.01
CA GLU A 286 7.66 -18.19 -12.88
C GLU A 286 6.89 -17.83 -14.14
N HIS A 287 7.28 -18.42 -15.26
CA HIS A 287 6.61 -18.26 -16.54
C HIS A 287 5.70 -19.46 -16.81
N PHE A 288 4.53 -19.21 -17.35
CA PHE A 288 3.56 -20.26 -17.66
C PHE A 288 4.13 -21.38 -18.53
N ASP A 289 5.11 -21.07 -19.38
CA ASP A 289 5.83 -22.01 -20.25
C ASP A 289 7.05 -22.70 -19.57
N GLY A 290 7.29 -22.44 -18.28
CA GLY A 290 8.37 -23.05 -17.49
C GLY A 290 9.76 -22.40 -17.67
N ARG A 291 9.85 -21.23 -18.33
CA ARG A 291 11.12 -20.50 -18.53
C ARG A 291 11.39 -19.44 -17.48
N GLY A 292 10.57 -19.42 -16.42
CA GLY A 292 10.68 -18.49 -15.33
C GLY A 292 11.74 -18.87 -14.29
N TYR A 293 11.61 -18.34 -13.10
CA TYR A 293 12.45 -18.63 -11.93
C TYR A 293 11.63 -18.48 -10.65
N PRO A 294 12.02 -19.09 -9.51
CA PRO A 294 13.32 -19.72 -9.21
C PRO A 294 13.42 -21.20 -9.61
N ASP A 295 12.31 -21.93 -9.80
CA ASP A 295 12.30 -23.39 -9.91
C ASP A 295 11.92 -23.89 -11.32
N GLY A 296 11.49 -23.03 -12.22
CA GLY A 296 11.07 -23.37 -13.58
C GLY A 296 9.74 -24.13 -13.63
N LEU A 297 8.83 -23.80 -12.70
CA LEU A 297 7.47 -24.36 -12.68
C LEU A 297 6.71 -23.92 -13.94
N SER A 298 5.79 -24.76 -14.42
CA SER A 298 5.00 -24.46 -15.63
C SER A 298 3.52 -24.74 -15.43
N GLY A 299 2.69 -24.01 -16.18
CA GLY A 299 1.24 -24.19 -16.18
C GLY A 299 0.63 -24.03 -14.77
N GLU A 300 -0.24 -24.96 -14.43
CA GLU A 300 -0.94 -24.98 -13.13
C GLU A 300 -0.08 -25.47 -11.96
N ALA A 301 1.14 -25.95 -12.21
CA ALA A 301 2.09 -26.22 -11.13
C ALA A 301 2.57 -24.92 -10.46
N ILE A 302 2.46 -23.77 -11.14
CA ILE A 302 2.70 -22.45 -10.55
C ILE A 302 1.53 -22.12 -9.62
N PRO A 303 1.75 -21.73 -8.36
CA PRO A 303 0.70 -21.32 -7.44
C PRO A 303 -0.22 -20.25 -8.06
N LEU A 304 -1.53 -20.37 -7.83
CA LEU A 304 -2.51 -19.43 -8.41
C LEU A 304 -2.20 -17.98 -8.04
N GLY A 305 -1.85 -17.72 -6.78
CA GLY A 305 -1.46 -16.38 -6.33
C GLY A 305 -0.24 -15.84 -7.08
N ALA A 306 0.76 -16.67 -7.32
CA ALA A 306 1.95 -16.30 -8.10
C ALA A 306 1.60 -15.91 -9.54
N ARG A 307 0.73 -16.70 -10.22
CA ARG A 307 0.26 -16.40 -11.58
C ARG A 307 -0.51 -15.07 -11.65
N ILE A 308 -1.32 -14.76 -10.62
CA ILE A 308 -2.06 -13.51 -10.53
C ILE A 308 -1.10 -12.34 -10.30
N ILE A 309 -0.17 -12.45 -9.36
CA ILE A 309 0.81 -11.42 -9.03
C ILE A 309 1.68 -11.11 -10.26
N ALA A 310 2.13 -12.13 -11.01
CA ALA A 310 2.94 -11.96 -12.23
C ALA A 310 2.27 -11.03 -13.25
N ILE A 311 0.96 -11.16 -13.46
CA ILE A 311 0.19 -10.30 -14.39
C ILE A 311 0.09 -8.88 -13.83
N SER A 312 -0.26 -8.76 -12.54
CA SER A 312 -0.48 -7.49 -11.85
C SER A 312 0.80 -6.66 -11.77
N ASP A 313 1.92 -7.27 -11.39
CA ASP A 313 3.25 -6.64 -11.34
C ASP A 313 3.69 -6.20 -12.75
N SER A 314 3.55 -7.07 -13.75
CA SER A 314 3.93 -6.73 -15.11
C SER A 314 3.11 -5.57 -15.67
N TYR A 315 1.80 -5.54 -15.39
CA TYR A 315 0.93 -4.44 -15.80
C TYR A 315 1.30 -3.12 -15.11
N ASP A 316 1.50 -3.13 -13.79
CA ASP A 316 1.95 -1.94 -13.06
C ASP A 316 3.32 -1.48 -13.57
N SER A 317 4.23 -2.39 -13.77
CA SER A 317 5.57 -2.09 -14.31
C SER A 317 5.54 -1.44 -15.68
N MET A 318 4.55 -1.75 -16.52
CA MET A 318 4.39 -1.16 -17.85
C MET A 318 3.70 0.21 -17.80
N THR A 319 2.77 0.42 -16.89
CA THR A 319 1.89 1.60 -16.85
C THR A 319 2.31 2.66 -15.83
N SER A 320 3.35 2.40 -15.01
CA SER A 320 3.90 3.32 -14.03
C SER A 320 5.25 3.91 -14.49
N ASP A 321 5.57 5.12 -14.01
CA ASP A 321 6.88 5.77 -14.26
C ASP A 321 8.01 4.96 -13.62
N ARG A 322 9.08 4.73 -14.38
CA ARG A 322 10.32 4.10 -13.88
C ARG A 322 11.55 4.90 -14.32
N PRO A 323 12.70 4.80 -13.59
CA PRO A 323 13.90 5.62 -13.86
C PRO A 323 14.41 5.53 -15.29
N TYR A 324 14.11 4.41 -15.97
CA TYR A 324 14.66 4.07 -17.28
C TYR A 324 13.62 3.99 -18.38
N ARG A 325 12.32 4.16 -18.04
CA ARG A 325 11.23 3.98 -19.01
C ARG A 325 10.01 4.81 -18.61
N LYS A 326 9.51 5.62 -19.53
CA LYS A 326 8.19 6.25 -19.42
C LYS A 326 7.08 5.19 -19.46
N PRO A 327 5.96 5.42 -18.76
CA PRO A 327 4.80 4.54 -18.82
C PRO A 327 4.28 4.43 -20.25
N ILE A 328 3.87 3.22 -20.63
CA ILE A 328 3.17 3.00 -21.90
C ILE A 328 1.65 3.14 -21.65
N PRO A 329 0.89 3.51 -22.69
CA PRO A 329 -0.57 3.56 -22.61
C PRO A 329 -1.18 2.23 -22.17
N SER A 330 -2.29 2.27 -21.44
CA SER A 330 -3.02 1.09 -20.95
C SER A 330 -3.36 0.10 -22.10
N GLU A 331 -3.69 0.61 -23.29
CA GLU A 331 -3.97 -0.24 -24.46
C GLU A 331 -2.75 -1.02 -24.94
N GLU A 332 -1.58 -0.39 -24.96
CA GLU A 332 -0.33 -1.06 -25.34
C GLU A 332 0.07 -2.11 -24.29
N ALA A 333 -0.09 -1.79 -23.00
CA ALA A 333 0.17 -2.74 -21.92
C ALA A 333 -0.76 -3.97 -22.01
N ARG A 334 -2.04 -3.77 -22.33
CA ARG A 334 -2.99 -4.86 -22.56
C ARG A 334 -2.57 -5.74 -23.76
N ALA A 335 -2.17 -5.12 -24.84
CA ALA A 335 -1.71 -5.84 -26.04
C ALA A 335 -0.47 -6.70 -25.74
N GLU A 336 0.46 -6.20 -24.91
CA GLU A 336 1.65 -6.97 -24.52
C GLU A 336 1.29 -8.14 -23.60
N LEU A 337 0.36 -7.97 -22.63
CA LEU A 337 -0.14 -9.08 -21.83
C LEU A 337 -0.76 -10.19 -22.68
N ILE A 338 -1.61 -9.82 -23.64
CA ILE A 338 -2.25 -10.78 -24.58
C ILE A 338 -1.19 -11.53 -25.41
N LYS A 339 -0.19 -10.84 -25.92
CA LYS A 339 0.91 -11.41 -26.71
C LYS A 339 1.76 -12.41 -25.91
N CYS A 340 1.91 -12.17 -24.61
CA CYS A 340 2.67 -13.02 -23.68
C CYS A 340 1.82 -14.11 -23.01
N ALA A 341 0.50 -14.17 -23.26
CA ALA A 341 -0.39 -15.21 -22.77
C ALA A 341 0.02 -16.60 -23.30
N GLY A 342 0.03 -17.60 -22.40
CA GLY A 342 0.51 -18.96 -22.70
C GLY A 342 2.03 -19.11 -22.71
N LYS A 343 2.78 -18.01 -22.57
CA LYS A 343 4.25 -18.00 -22.43
C LYS A 343 4.64 -17.56 -21.04
N GLN A 344 4.62 -16.27 -20.81
CA GLN A 344 4.92 -15.68 -19.51
C GLN A 344 3.73 -15.79 -18.55
N PHE A 345 2.52 -15.55 -19.05
CA PHE A 345 1.31 -15.43 -18.24
C PHE A 345 0.31 -16.55 -18.52
N ASP A 346 -0.48 -16.88 -17.49
CA ASP A 346 -1.64 -17.75 -17.60
C ASP A 346 -2.67 -17.11 -18.56
N PRO A 347 -3.03 -17.77 -19.68
CA PRO A 347 -3.92 -17.18 -20.67
C PRO A 347 -5.34 -16.96 -20.14
N HIS A 348 -5.81 -17.80 -19.22
CA HIS A 348 -7.13 -17.64 -18.60
C HIS A 348 -7.17 -16.40 -17.70
N LEU A 349 -6.15 -16.22 -16.86
CA LEU A 349 -6.06 -15.06 -15.96
C LEU A 349 -5.85 -13.75 -16.73
N VAL A 350 -5.08 -13.78 -17.85
CA VAL A 350 -4.95 -12.62 -18.73
C VAL A 350 -6.31 -12.22 -19.30
N SER A 351 -7.11 -13.19 -19.79
CA SER A 351 -8.46 -12.90 -20.32
C SER A 351 -9.33 -12.22 -19.27
N ILE A 352 -9.36 -12.76 -18.05
CA ILE A 352 -10.12 -12.17 -16.92
C ILE A 352 -9.67 -10.73 -16.65
N PHE A 353 -8.35 -10.51 -16.59
CA PHE A 353 -7.81 -9.19 -16.27
C PHE A 353 -8.13 -8.14 -17.33
N ILE A 354 -8.01 -8.50 -18.61
CA ILE A 354 -8.37 -7.64 -19.75
C ILE A 354 -9.85 -7.24 -19.70
N ASP A 355 -10.74 -8.19 -19.39
CA ASP A 355 -12.18 -7.92 -19.29
C ASP A 355 -12.49 -6.95 -18.14
N VAL A 356 -11.87 -7.14 -16.97
CA VAL A 356 -12.02 -6.24 -15.82
C VAL A 356 -11.53 -4.83 -16.15
N LEU A 357 -10.36 -4.69 -16.80
CA LEU A 357 -9.83 -3.38 -17.19
C LEU A 357 -10.78 -2.64 -18.14
N LYS A 358 -11.32 -3.34 -19.17
CA LYS A 358 -12.28 -2.76 -20.11
C LYS A 358 -13.57 -2.31 -19.43
N GLU A 359 -14.11 -3.11 -18.50
CA GLU A 359 -15.32 -2.74 -17.75
C GLU A 359 -15.09 -1.49 -16.88
N THR A 360 -13.92 -1.39 -16.26
CA THR A 360 -13.56 -0.25 -15.42
C THR A 360 -13.46 1.02 -16.24
N GLU A 361 -12.79 0.96 -17.39
CA GLU A 361 -12.70 2.08 -18.35
C GLU A 361 -14.08 2.45 -18.95
N GLY A 362 -14.88 1.46 -19.31
CA GLY A 362 -16.24 1.67 -19.84
C GLY A 362 -17.17 2.36 -18.84
N ARG A 363 -17.11 1.99 -17.56
CA ARG A 363 -17.87 2.68 -16.48
C ARG A 363 -17.41 4.13 -16.31
N PHE A 364 -16.14 4.42 -16.48
CA PHE A 364 -15.59 5.77 -16.43
C PHE A 364 -16.07 6.63 -17.61
N GLN A 365 -16.11 6.08 -18.83
CA GLN A 365 -16.58 6.80 -20.02
C GLN A 365 -18.09 7.09 -19.96
N ILE A 366 -18.93 6.11 -19.59
CA ILE A 366 -20.37 6.28 -19.46
C ILE A 366 -20.69 7.33 -18.38
N ARG A 367 -19.98 7.32 -17.27
CA ARG A 367 -20.18 8.29 -16.19
C ARG A 367 -19.79 9.71 -16.59
N ASN A 368 -18.76 9.88 -17.41
CA ASN A 368 -18.35 11.17 -17.97
C ASN A 368 -19.35 11.68 -19.01
N GLN A 369 -19.90 10.79 -19.86
CA GLN A 369 -20.95 11.16 -20.82
C GLN A 369 -22.24 11.59 -20.14
N LEU A 370 -22.69 10.86 -19.10
CA LEU A 370 -23.87 11.23 -18.32
C LEU A 370 -23.69 12.57 -17.57
N ARG A 371 -22.46 12.89 -17.10
CA ARG A 371 -22.14 14.20 -16.53
C ARG A 371 -22.13 15.32 -17.55
N GLY A 372 -21.61 15.09 -18.76
CA GLY A 372 -21.66 16.07 -19.85
C GLY A 372 -23.07 16.41 -20.27
N MET A 373 -24.00 15.45 -20.22
CA MET A 373 -25.43 15.66 -20.49
C MET A 373 -26.16 16.40 -19.36
N ALA A 374 -25.76 16.21 -18.10
CA ALA A 374 -26.36 16.89 -16.95
C ALA A 374 -25.88 18.36 -16.79
N LEU A 375 -24.78 18.75 -17.41
CA LEU A 375 -24.25 20.12 -17.40
C LEU A 375 -24.71 20.95 -18.61
N SER A 376 -25.46 20.33 -19.55
CA SER A 376 -25.99 20.99 -20.75
C SER A 376 -27.52 21.20 -20.68
N GLN A 377 -28.14 21.00 -19.52
CA GLN A 377 -29.51 21.40 -19.18
C GLN A 377 -29.48 22.43 -18.05
#